data_a230dff38a698f284b9fa963cea2afb6
#
_entry.id   a230dff38a698f284b9fa963cea2afb6
#
_cell.length_a   1.000
_cell.length_b   1.000
_cell.length_c   1.000
_cell.angle_alpha   90.00
_cell.angle_beta   90.00
_cell.angle_gamma   90.00
#
_symmetry.space_group_name_H-M   'P 1'
#
loop_
_entity.id
_entity.type
_entity.pdbx_description
1 polymer ?
#
loop_
_entity_poly.entity_id
_entity_poly.type
_entity_poly.pdbx_seq_one_letter_code
_entity_poly.pdbx_strand_id
1 'polypeptide(L)'
;MNRALVVVTDSTHNDRILREAGELAASNGAELVLLSVTPTEEYEDTHDAVASIGSSDLVYTIEQAEESAVRDIERTAATAFEGLDVDYHTKAVFGREVDSILDVADAYDCDHLFIAGRRRSPTGKALFGDLTQQVLLSFDGPVTVLLGDEE
;
A
#
# COMPACT_ATOMS: atom_id res chain seq x y z
N MET A 1 16.51 9.96 0.18
CA MET A 1 15.46 9.06 -0.33
C MET A 1 15.75 8.76 -1.79
N ASN A 2 15.96 7.52 -2.12
CA ASN A 2 16.19 7.08 -3.49
C ASN A 2 14.98 6.35 -4.06
N ARG A 3 14.34 5.53 -3.24
CA ARG A 3 13.12 4.82 -3.61
C ARG A 3 12.26 4.64 -2.38
N ALA A 4 11.00 4.98 -2.49
CA ALA A 4 10.06 4.89 -1.37
C ALA A 4 8.91 3.95 -1.70
N LEU A 5 8.45 3.22 -0.71
CA LEU A 5 7.26 2.38 -0.82
C LEU A 5 6.07 3.15 -0.26
N VAL A 6 4.99 3.21 -1.02
CA VAL A 6 3.73 3.81 -0.56
C VAL A 6 2.70 2.69 -0.40
N VAL A 7 2.22 2.49 0.81
CA VAL A 7 1.18 1.49 1.08
C VAL A 7 -0.18 2.12 0.78
N VAL A 8 -0.84 1.59 -0.24
CA VAL A 8 -2.16 2.07 -0.68
C VAL A 8 -3.22 1.13 -0.12
N THR A 9 -4.17 1.67 0.62
CA THR A 9 -5.23 0.89 1.25
C THR A 9 -6.59 1.34 0.72
N ASP A 10 -7.66 0.69 1.18
CA ASP A 10 -9.03 1.10 0.86
C ASP A 10 -9.46 2.32 1.68
N SER A 11 -8.56 3.27 1.83
CA SER A 11 -8.78 4.46 2.62
C SER A 11 -9.15 5.64 1.74
N THR A 12 -9.96 6.55 2.26
CA THR A 12 -10.27 7.82 1.61
C THR A 12 -9.06 8.75 1.58
N HIS A 13 -7.97 8.36 2.25
CA HIS A 13 -6.75 9.18 2.34
C HIS A 13 -5.68 8.81 1.30
N ASN A 14 -5.99 7.90 0.37
CA ASN A 14 -5.02 7.48 -0.64
C ASN A 14 -4.53 8.65 -1.50
N ASP A 15 -5.42 9.55 -1.88
CA ASP A 15 -5.05 10.72 -2.68
C ASP A 15 -4.03 11.59 -1.95
N ARG A 16 -4.23 11.79 -0.66
CA ARG A 16 -3.36 12.62 0.16
C ARG A 16 -1.99 11.99 0.35
N ILE A 17 -1.94 10.70 0.69
CA ILE A 17 -0.66 10.04 0.91
C ILE A 17 0.13 9.91 -0.39
N LEU A 18 -0.53 9.66 -1.50
CA LEU A 18 0.13 9.62 -2.80
C LEU A 18 0.66 11.00 -3.17
N ARG A 19 -0.10 12.06 -2.95
CA ARG A 19 0.34 13.42 -3.24
C ARG A 19 1.55 13.80 -2.40
N GLU A 20 1.52 13.51 -1.10
CA GLU A 20 2.65 13.78 -0.21
C GLU A 20 3.91 13.01 -0.63
N ALA A 21 3.74 11.72 -0.92
CA ALA A 21 4.85 10.88 -1.36
C ALA A 21 5.40 11.38 -2.71
N GLY A 22 4.50 11.73 -3.63
CA GLY A 22 4.90 12.22 -4.95
C GLY A 22 5.67 13.52 -4.89
N GLU A 23 5.22 14.47 -4.09
CA GLU A 23 5.91 15.75 -3.93
C GLU A 23 7.31 15.57 -3.33
N LEU A 24 7.41 14.73 -2.33
CA LEU A 24 8.71 14.47 -1.69
C LEU A 24 9.64 13.71 -2.63
N ALA A 25 9.13 12.71 -3.33
CA ALA A 25 9.93 11.94 -4.29
C ALA A 25 10.41 12.83 -5.44
N ALA A 26 9.53 13.66 -5.99
CA ALA A 26 9.90 14.57 -7.07
C ALA A 26 11.00 15.54 -6.62
N SER A 27 10.91 16.05 -5.40
CA SER A 27 11.91 16.96 -4.84
C SER A 27 13.27 16.30 -4.64
N ASN A 28 13.31 15.00 -4.41
CA ASN A 28 14.53 14.25 -4.15
C ASN A 28 15.03 13.45 -5.36
N GLY A 29 14.30 13.47 -6.47
CA GLY A 29 14.64 12.63 -7.61
C GLY A 29 14.48 11.15 -7.32
N ALA A 30 13.57 10.81 -6.43
CA ALA A 30 13.34 9.43 -6.00
C ALA A 30 12.22 8.78 -6.82
N GLU A 31 12.23 7.43 -6.84
CA GLU A 31 11.17 6.64 -7.43
C GLU A 31 10.21 6.17 -6.34
N LEU A 32 8.99 5.85 -6.75
CA LEU A 32 7.97 5.31 -5.85
C LEU A 32 7.57 3.90 -6.27
N VAL A 33 7.29 3.06 -5.28
CA VAL A 33 6.62 1.77 -5.48
C VAL A 33 5.29 1.87 -4.76
N LEU A 34 4.21 1.76 -5.53
CA LEU A 34 2.85 1.86 -4.99
C LEU A 34 2.34 0.44 -4.77
N LEU A 35 2.07 0.09 -3.54
CA LEU A 35 1.72 -1.28 -3.15
C LEU A 35 0.34 -1.37 -2.56
N SER A 36 -0.47 -2.28 -3.09
CA SER A 36 -1.73 -2.69 -2.48
C SER A 36 -1.59 -4.13 -2.03
N VAL A 37 -1.93 -4.41 -0.77
CA VAL A 37 -1.90 -5.77 -0.23
C VAL A 37 -3.32 -6.15 0.15
N THR A 38 -3.80 -7.27 -0.40
CA THR A 38 -5.06 -7.87 0.02
C THR A 38 -4.75 -8.89 1.11
N PRO A 39 -5.32 -8.73 2.31
CA PRO A 39 -4.99 -9.61 3.43
C PRO A 39 -5.29 -11.07 3.14
N THR A 40 -4.51 -11.96 3.76
CA THR A 40 -4.64 -13.41 3.60
C THR A 40 -6.06 -13.90 3.91
N GLU A 41 -6.73 -13.31 4.89
CA GLU A 41 -8.09 -13.70 5.23
C GLU A 41 -9.05 -13.48 4.07
N GLU A 42 -8.98 -12.33 3.41
CA GLU A 42 -9.79 -12.06 2.23
C GLU A 42 -9.44 -13.01 1.08
N TYR A 43 -8.16 -13.30 0.95
CA TYR A 43 -7.68 -14.25 -0.04
C TYR A 43 -8.23 -15.66 0.23
N GLU A 44 -8.21 -16.11 1.50
CA GLU A 44 -8.72 -17.41 1.88
C GLU A 44 -10.23 -17.52 1.66
N ASP A 45 -10.98 -16.47 1.96
CA ASP A 45 -12.41 -16.42 1.70
C ASP A 45 -12.69 -16.54 0.20
N THR A 46 -11.94 -15.82 -0.61
CA THR A 46 -12.04 -15.90 -2.06
C THR A 46 -11.64 -17.28 -2.55
N HIS A 47 -10.59 -17.84 -1.97
CA HIS A 47 -10.12 -19.18 -2.30
C HIS A 47 -11.18 -20.23 -2.00
N ASP A 48 -11.81 -20.17 -0.83
CA ASP A 48 -12.86 -21.11 -0.44
C ASP A 48 -14.06 -21.02 -1.38
N ALA A 49 -14.45 -19.80 -1.75
CA ALA A 49 -15.56 -19.58 -2.65
C ALA A 49 -15.26 -20.11 -4.06
N VAL A 50 -14.03 -19.96 -4.52
CA VAL A 50 -13.62 -20.33 -5.88
C VAL A 50 -13.16 -21.80 -5.95
N ALA A 51 -12.73 -22.39 -4.85
CA ALA A 51 -12.29 -23.79 -4.82
C ALA A 51 -13.37 -24.75 -5.30
N SER A 52 -14.64 -24.37 -5.17
CA SER A 52 -15.76 -25.16 -5.67
C SER A 52 -15.86 -25.15 -7.19
N ILE A 53 -15.16 -24.22 -7.86
CA ILE A 53 -15.23 -24.04 -9.32
C ILE A 53 -14.02 -24.67 -10.03
N GLY A 54 -12.89 -24.84 -9.33
CA GLY A 54 -11.70 -25.43 -9.89
C GLY A 54 -10.48 -24.53 -9.74
N SER A 55 -9.29 -25.16 -9.76
CA SER A 55 -8.03 -24.45 -9.49
C SER A 55 -7.61 -23.48 -10.58
N SER A 56 -7.92 -23.76 -11.84
CA SER A 56 -7.58 -22.86 -12.95
C SER A 56 -8.41 -21.59 -12.90
N ASP A 57 -9.66 -21.68 -12.43
CA ASP A 57 -10.51 -20.51 -12.26
C ASP A 57 -10.03 -19.65 -11.09
N LEU A 58 -9.48 -20.28 -10.05
CA LEU A 58 -8.89 -19.56 -8.91
C LEU A 58 -7.72 -18.69 -9.34
N VAL A 59 -6.76 -19.25 -10.09
CA VAL A 59 -5.59 -18.52 -10.58
C VAL A 59 -6.02 -17.32 -11.43
N TYR A 60 -6.95 -17.53 -12.32
CA TYR A 60 -7.46 -16.48 -13.21
C TYR A 60 -8.13 -15.36 -12.38
N THR A 61 -8.90 -15.72 -11.36
CA THR A 61 -9.58 -14.75 -10.50
C THR A 61 -8.59 -13.91 -9.70
N ILE A 62 -7.50 -14.52 -9.19
CA ILE A 62 -6.47 -13.81 -8.46
C ILE A 62 -5.75 -12.83 -9.37
N GLU A 63 -5.35 -13.27 -10.56
CA GLU A 63 -4.69 -12.41 -11.54
C GLU A 63 -5.57 -11.22 -11.93
N GLN A 64 -6.86 -11.45 -12.14
CA GLN A 64 -7.80 -10.39 -12.46
C GLN A 64 -7.95 -9.40 -11.32
N ALA A 65 -7.99 -9.88 -10.09
CA ALA A 65 -8.10 -9.03 -8.90
C ALA A 65 -6.86 -8.17 -8.75
N GLU A 66 -5.67 -8.75 -8.97
CA GLU A 66 -4.41 -8.01 -8.91
C GLU A 66 -4.34 -6.95 -10.00
N GLU A 67 -4.70 -7.30 -11.23
CA GLU A 67 -4.72 -6.35 -12.35
C GLU A 67 -5.71 -5.21 -12.10
N SER A 68 -6.88 -5.53 -11.55
CA SER A 68 -7.89 -4.53 -11.22
C SER A 68 -7.38 -3.57 -10.15
N ALA A 69 -6.73 -4.10 -9.12
CA ALA A 69 -6.15 -3.29 -8.05
C ALA A 69 -5.06 -2.37 -8.60
N VAL A 70 -4.20 -2.88 -9.48
CA VAL A 70 -3.15 -2.08 -10.13
C VAL A 70 -3.77 -0.94 -10.93
N ARG A 71 -4.80 -1.23 -11.72
CA ARG A 71 -5.46 -0.18 -12.52
C ARG A 71 -6.09 0.90 -11.65
N ASP A 72 -6.68 0.51 -10.53
CA ASP A 72 -7.28 1.47 -9.60
C ASP A 72 -6.22 2.38 -8.98
N ILE A 73 -5.10 1.80 -8.56
CA ILE A 73 -3.98 2.56 -8.01
C ILE A 73 -3.42 3.53 -9.06
N GLU A 74 -3.22 3.04 -10.27
CA GLU A 74 -2.66 3.88 -11.35
C GLU A 74 -3.58 5.04 -11.68
N ARG A 75 -4.89 4.84 -11.63
CA ARG A 75 -5.85 5.90 -11.86
C ARG A 75 -5.78 6.97 -10.76
N THR A 76 -5.72 6.53 -9.52
CA THR A 76 -5.58 7.43 -8.38
C THR A 76 -4.25 8.17 -8.43
N ALA A 77 -3.18 7.46 -8.77
CA ALA A 77 -1.84 8.03 -8.87
C ALA A 77 -1.75 9.08 -9.98
N ALA A 78 -2.36 8.83 -11.12
CA ALA A 78 -2.35 9.77 -12.22
C ALA A 78 -2.93 11.12 -11.80
N THR A 79 -3.99 11.11 -11.01
CA THR A 79 -4.58 12.33 -10.48
C THR A 79 -3.70 12.96 -9.39
N ALA A 80 -3.22 12.15 -8.48
CA ALA A 80 -2.42 12.62 -7.35
C ALA A 80 -1.08 13.22 -7.79
N PHE A 81 -0.52 12.71 -8.89
CA PHE A 81 0.80 13.15 -9.37
C PHE A 81 0.74 14.19 -10.48
N GLU A 82 -0.43 14.76 -10.74
CA GLU A 82 -0.54 15.83 -11.75
C GLU A 82 0.45 16.96 -11.46
N GLY A 83 1.22 17.33 -12.47
CA GLY A 83 2.21 18.39 -12.35
C GLY A 83 3.50 17.98 -11.67
N LEU A 84 3.64 16.72 -11.30
CA LEU A 84 4.85 16.21 -10.67
C LEU A 84 5.62 15.32 -11.64
N ASP A 85 6.95 15.45 -11.59
CA ASP A 85 7.86 14.59 -12.35
C ASP A 85 8.39 13.51 -11.42
N VAL A 86 7.67 12.40 -11.35
CA VAL A 86 8.01 11.28 -10.48
C VAL A 86 7.77 9.96 -11.21
N ASP A 87 8.76 9.07 -11.14
CA ASP A 87 8.63 7.72 -11.68
C ASP A 87 8.07 6.81 -10.61
N TYR A 88 7.18 5.92 -10.99
CA TYR A 88 6.59 4.99 -10.05
C TYR A 88 6.27 3.65 -10.69
N HIS A 89 6.25 2.62 -9.86
CA HIS A 89 5.81 1.27 -10.21
C HIS A 89 4.63 0.91 -9.35
N THR A 90 3.70 0.15 -9.87
CA THR A 90 2.51 -0.25 -9.15
C THR A 90 2.51 -1.77 -8.99
N LYS A 91 2.20 -2.23 -7.78
CA LYS A 91 2.17 -3.65 -7.47
C LYS A 91 1.00 -3.97 -6.56
N ALA A 92 0.34 -5.09 -6.83
CA ALA A 92 -0.72 -5.61 -5.97
C ALA A 92 -0.39 -7.05 -5.63
N VAL A 93 -0.50 -7.39 -4.35
CA VAL A 93 -0.20 -8.75 -3.87
C VAL A 93 -1.27 -9.22 -2.90
N PHE A 94 -1.40 -10.52 -2.80
CA PHE A 94 -2.25 -11.18 -1.80
C PHE A 94 -1.34 -11.84 -0.78
N GLY A 95 -1.64 -11.67 0.51
CA GLY A 95 -0.83 -12.27 1.55
C GLY A 95 -1.01 -11.60 2.90
N ARG A 96 -0.07 -11.83 3.79
CA ARG A 96 -0.05 -11.17 5.08
C ARG A 96 0.44 -9.75 4.89
N GLU A 97 -0.32 -8.78 5.41
CA GLU A 97 -0.04 -7.38 5.13
C GLU A 97 1.36 -6.94 5.53
N VAL A 98 1.75 -7.17 6.77
CA VAL A 98 3.06 -6.72 7.26
C VAL A 98 4.19 -7.39 6.50
N ASP A 99 4.13 -8.72 6.39
CA ASP A 99 5.18 -9.49 5.70
C ASP A 99 5.31 -9.07 4.25
N SER A 100 4.18 -8.89 3.56
CA SER A 100 4.18 -8.48 2.15
C SER A 100 4.76 -7.09 1.96
N ILE A 101 4.44 -6.15 2.85
CA ILE A 101 4.97 -4.79 2.79
C ILE A 101 6.49 -4.83 2.95
N LEU A 102 6.99 -5.55 3.95
CA LEU A 102 8.42 -5.63 4.21
C LEU A 102 9.16 -6.36 3.09
N ASP A 103 8.58 -7.44 2.56
CA ASP A 103 9.18 -8.19 1.47
C ASP A 103 9.30 -7.35 0.21
N VAL A 104 8.26 -6.59 -0.14
CA VAL A 104 8.30 -5.73 -1.32
C VAL A 104 9.29 -4.59 -1.13
N ALA A 105 9.32 -3.99 0.06
CA ALA A 105 10.29 -2.94 0.36
C ALA A 105 11.72 -3.44 0.19
N ASP A 106 12.00 -4.65 0.65
CA ASP A 106 13.30 -5.26 0.52
C ASP A 106 13.62 -5.62 -0.94
N ALA A 107 12.67 -6.21 -1.64
CA ALA A 107 12.86 -6.63 -3.03
C ALA A 107 13.15 -5.45 -3.97
N TYR A 108 12.58 -4.29 -3.70
CA TYR A 108 12.78 -3.09 -4.50
C TYR A 108 13.82 -2.14 -3.91
N ASP A 109 14.50 -2.53 -2.85
CA ASP A 109 15.49 -1.69 -2.16
C ASP A 109 14.92 -0.33 -1.75
N CYS A 110 13.72 -0.33 -1.19
CA CYS A 110 13.11 0.90 -0.74
C CYS A 110 13.74 1.38 0.56
N ASP A 111 14.16 2.63 0.59
CA ASP A 111 14.81 3.22 1.76
C ASP A 111 13.89 4.13 2.58
N HIS A 112 12.64 4.25 2.18
CA HIS A 112 11.64 5.06 2.86
C HIS A 112 10.27 4.41 2.67
N LEU A 113 9.39 4.58 3.65
CA LEU A 113 8.05 4.00 3.58
C LEU A 113 7.01 5.05 3.96
N PHE A 114 5.92 5.10 3.18
CA PHE A 114 4.78 5.96 3.45
C PHE A 114 3.58 5.08 3.76
N ILE A 115 2.92 5.34 4.87
CA ILE A 115 1.73 4.59 5.26
C ILE A 115 0.72 5.53 5.93
N ALA A 116 -0.56 5.30 5.68
CA ALA A 116 -1.61 6.06 6.34
C ALA A 116 -1.94 5.42 7.67
N GLY A 117 -2.12 6.25 8.69
CA GLY A 117 -2.57 5.80 10.00
C GLY A 117 -3.84 6.51 10.39
N ARG A 118 -4.63 5.89 11.24
CA ARG A 118 -5.84 6.48 11.79
C ARG A 118 -5.68 6.75 13.27
N ARG A 119 -6.23 7.85 13.73
CA ARG A 119 -6.35 8.08 15.16
C ARG A 119 -7.46 7.21 15.68
N ARG A 120 -7.15 6.30 16.58
CA ARG A 120 -8.12 5.33 17.08
C ARG A 120 -8.89 5.79 18.30
N SER A 121 -8.39 6.80 19.00
CA SER A 121 -8.99 7.22 20.25
C SER A 121 -8.97 8.72 20.39
N PRO A 122 -10.10 9.37 20.75
CA PRO A 122 -10.11 10.79 21.02
C PRO A 122 -9.28 11.17 22.24
N THR A 123 -8.91 10.21 23.09
CA THR A 123 -8.05 10.46 24.25
C THR A 123 -6.57 10.39 23.91
N GLY A 124 -6.23 10.09 22.67
CA GLY A 124 -4.84 10.03 22.22
C GLY A 124 -4.11 8.74 22.57
N LYS A 125 -4.79 7.77 23.13
CA LYS A 125 -4.20 6.44 23.36
C LYS A 125 -4.42 5.62 22.12
N ALA A 126 -3.48 4.81 21.71
CA ALA A 126 -3.55 3.97 20.52
C ALA A 126 -3.83 4.79 19.25
N LEU A 127 -2.86 5.61 18.87
CA LEU A 127 -2.97 6.50 17.72
C LEU A 127 -2.92 5.76 16.39
N PHE A 128 -2.35 4.55 16.35
CA PHE A 128 -2.13 3.81 15.11
C PHE A 128 -2.86 2.47 15.13
N GLY A 129 -3.27 2.01 13.95
CA GLY A 129 -3.76 0.66 13.81
C GLY A 129 -2.65 -0.36 13.97
N ASP A 130 -3.02 -1.62 14.15
CA ASP A 130 -2.05 -2.71 14.34
C ASP A 130 -1.09 -2.83 13.17
N LEU A 131 -1.58 -2.71 11.94
CA LEU A 131 -0.74 -2.77 10.75
C LEU A 131 0.33 -1.67 10.76
N THR A 132 -0.08 -0.43 10.98
CA THR A 132 0.83 0.70 10.99
C THR A 132 1.88 0.53 12.09
N GLN A 133 1.46 0.12 13.28
CA GLN A 133 2.37 -0.07 14.39
C GLN A 133 3.40 -1.17 14.10
N GLN A 134 2.97 -2.30 13.55
CA GLN A 134 3.88 -3.39 13.22
C GLN A 134 4.89 -2.99 12.15
N VAL A 135 4.44 -2.23 11.14
CA VAL A 135 5.33 -1.73 10.10
C VAL A 135 6.36 -0.76 10.68
N LEU A 136 5.91 0.16 11.55
CA LEU A 136 6.82 1.11 12.19
C LEU A 136 7.91 0.42 13.01
N LEU A 137 7.57 -0.68 13.66
CA LEU A 137 8.51 -1.41 14.50
C LEU A 137 9.44 -2.33 13.71
N SER A 138 9.09 -2.65 12.48
CA SER A 138 9.81 -3.67 11.70
C SER A 138 10.59 -3.12 10.52
N PHE A 139 10.18 -1.98 9.96
CA PHE A 139 10.87 -1.41 8.81
C PHE A 139 12.17 -0.74 9.24
N ASP A 140 13.26 -1.07 8.54
CA ASP A 140 14.57 -0.51 8.82
C ASP A 140 14.77 0.74 7.93
N GLY A 141 14.39 1.89 8.45
CA GLY A 141 14.52 3.15 7.73
C GLY A 141 13.42 4.14 8.10
N PRO A 142 13.43 5.32 7.48
CA PRO A 142 12.42 6.35 7.75
C PRO A 142 11.03 5.92 7.29
N VAL A 143 10.04 6.22 8.11
CA VAL A 143 8.64 5.97 7.79
C VAL A 143 7.86 7.27 7.96
N THR A 144 7.14 7.67 6.92
CA THR A 144 6.24 8.81 6.99
C THR A 144 4.82 8.29 7.19
N VAL A 145 4.19 8.72 8.26
CA VAL A 145 2.81 8.33 8.58
C VAL A 145 1.90 9.53 8.36
N LEU A 146 0.93 9.36 7.46
CA LEU A 146 -0.11 10.37 7.27
C LEU A 146 -1.27 10.02 8.18
N LEU A 147 -1.53 10.89 9.15
CA LEU A 147 -2.64 10.68 10.08
C LEU A 147 -3.89 11.35 9.54
N GLY A 148 -4.94 10.55 9.40
CA GLY A 148 -6.24 11.03 8.99
C GLY A 148 -7.23 10.97 10.15
N ASP A 149 -8.33 11.68 10.00
CA ASP A 149 -9.41 11.57 10.97
C ASP A 149 -10.10 10.23 10.80
N GLU A 150 -10.55 9.66 11.91
CA GLU A 150 -11.31 8.43 11.90
C GLU A 150 -12.72 8.71 11.39
N GLU A 151 -13.19 7.91 10.44
CA GLU A 151 -14.54 8.04 9.91
C GLU A 151 -15.46 6.96 10.44
#